data_6766eaa7e2ebf97581b41fc76f23f4d5
#
_entry.id   6766eaa7e2ebf97581b41fc76f23f4d5
#
_cell.length_a   1.000
_cell.length_b   1.000
_cell.length_c   1.000
_cell.angle_alpha   90.00
_cell.angle_beta   90.00
_cell.angle_gamma   90.00
#
_symmetry.space_group_name_H-M   'P 1'
#
loop_
_entity.id
_entity.type
_entity.pdbx_description
1 polymer ?
#
loop_
_entity_poly.entity_id
_entity_poly.type
_entity_poly.pdbx_seq_one_letter_code
_entity_poly.pdbx_strand_id
1 'polypeptide(L)'
;MARAAFERQVQALDDGRAVLDLEGWTLTEVRGSDAQGWLNDLVTASMEGIRDGEAVRSLLLSPTGRIRADFHVLRSPGEGFLLLQGPGQPEAVATLLTPYVLSSDVELAAADPTGLLVTPRPGPAWTATRGDPGDAVRVGADALEAWRIRHGIAGFPIDLDADSLPAEAGLDAEPVIDRTKGCYLGQESVARVRNLGHPVRLVLAVRADAPLHPGLAVLAEGAQAGTVTSVEPAGGSGAMVRIRWDAREGDLTAAGGFVLERR
;
A
#
# COMPACT_ATOMS: atom_id res chain seq x y z
N MET A 1 -15.07 21.60 15.86
CA MET A 1 -15.35 20.23 16.35
C MET A 1 -14.89 19.15 15.37
N ALA A 2 -15.18 19.26 14.05
CA ALA A 2 -14.77 18.25 13.06
C ALA A 2 -13.25 18.02 12.96
N ARG A 3 -12.43 19.10 12.92
CA ARG A 3 -10.96 18.97 12.87
C ARG A 3 -10.37 18.27 14.10
N ALA A 4 -10.86 18.57 15.28
CA ALA A 4 -10.37 17.91 16.50
C ALA A 4 -10.74 16.40 16.54
N ALA A 5 -11.89 16.01 15.97
CA ALA A 5 -12.25 14.60 15.82
C ALA A 5 -11.36 13.89 14.81
N PHE A 6 -11.06 14.54 13.69
CA PHE A 6 -10.14 14.05 12.68
C PHE A 6 -8.72 13.83 13.25
N GLU A 7 -8.14 14.84 13.92
CA GLU A 7 -6.80 14.70 14.50
C GLU A 7 -6.75 13.61 15.59
N ARG A 8 -7.83 13.40 16.36
CA ARG A 8 -7.91 12.27 17.30
C ARG A 8 -7.85 10.91 16.60
N GLN A 9 -8.46 10.78 15.40
CA GLN A 9 -8.37 9.54 14.62
C GLN A 9 -6.94 9.30 14.12
N VAL A 10 -6.29 10.33 13.59
CA VAL A 10 -4.89 10.23 13.13
C VAL A 10 -3.98 9.88 14.32
N GLN A 11 -4.14 10.55 15.46
CA GLN A 11 -3.35 10.23 16.65
C GLN A 11 -3.58 8.80 17.16
N ALA A 12 -4.81 8.29 17.06
CA ALA A 12 -5.11 6.90 17.44
C ALA A 12 -4.40 5.89 16.52
N LEU A 13 -4.19 6.23 15.23
CA LEU A 13 -3.37 5.43 14.31
C LEU A 13 -1.90 5.41 14.77
N ASP A 14 -1.33 6.57 15.10
CA ASP A 14 0.04 6.68 15.59
C ASP A 14 0.25 5.89 16.90
N ASP A 15 -0.72 5.96 17.81
CA ASP A 15 -0.69 5.24 19.09
C ASP A 15 -0.98 3.73 18.94
N GLY A 16 -1.41 3.28 17.76
CA GLY A 16 -1.84 1.90 17.51
C GLY A 16 -3.11 1.49 18.27
N ARG A 17 -3.97 2.45 18.58
CA ARG A 17 -5.28 2.25 19.23
C ARG A 17 -6.46 2.42 18.27
N ALA A 18 -6.18 2.55 16.98
CA ALA A 18 -7.17 2.67 15.93
C ALA A 18 -7.57 1.30 15.38
N VAL A 19 -8.80 1.20 14.89
CA VAL A 19 -9.26 0.14 14.01
C VAL A 19 -9.88 0.75 12.77
N LEU A 20 -9.57 0.18 11.61
CA LEU A 20 -10.11 0.67 10.34
C LEU A 20 -11.61 0.43 10.24
N ASP A 21 -12.31 1.39 9.68
CA ASP A 21 -13.58 1.15 9.04
C ASP A 21 -13.31 0.47 7.69
N LEU A 22 -13.81 -0.74 7.53
CA LEU A 22 -13.61 -1.55 6.33
C LEU A 22 -14.70 -1.35 5.28
N GLU A 23 -15.49 -0.27 5.36
CA GLU A 23 -16.43 0.08 4.31
C GLU A 23 -15.70 0.28 2.96
N GLY A 24 -16.17 -0.42 1.93
CA GLY A 24 -15.56 -0.40 0.61
C GLY A 24 -14.29 -1.25 0.45
N TRP A 25 -13.77 -1.87 1.52
CA TRP A 25 -12.69 -2.84 1.41
C TRP A 25 -13.23 -4.19 0.94
N THR A 26 -12.40 -4.92 0.20
CA THR A 26 -12.71 -6.29 -0.20
C THR A 26 -11.86 -7.28 0.58
N LEU A 27 -12.50 -8.37 0.99
CA LEU A 27 -11.83 -9.48 1.66
C LEU A 27 -12.04 -10.74 0.81
N THR A 28 -10.96 -11.31 0.32
CA THR A 28 -10.96 -12.58 -0.45
C THR A 28 -10.34 -13.66 0.40
N GLU A 29 -11.06 -14.75 0.58
CA GLU A 29 -10.52 -15.94 1.21
C GLU A 29 -9.92 -16.89 0.17
N VAL A 30 -8.74 -17.43 0.49
CA VAL A 30 -8.00 -18.40 -0.32
C VAL A 30 -7.87 -19.67 0.51
N ARG A 31 -8.50 -20.74 0.07
CA ARG A 31 -8.53 -22.05 0.74
C ARG A 31 -8.01 -23.14 -0.18
N GLY A 32 -7.74 -24.31 0.38
CA GLY A 32 -7.31 -25.51 -0.34
C GLY A 32 -5.93 -25.99 0.10
N SER A 33 -5.63 -27.24 -0.16
CA SER A 33 -4.35 -27.84 0.25
C SER A 33 -3.14 -27.18 -0.42
N ASP A 34 -3.32 -26.59 -1.60
CA ASP A 34 -2.27 -25.93 -2.35
C ASP A 34 -2.18 -24.41 -2.06
N ALA A 35 -3.11 -23.83 -1.27
CA ALA A 35 -3.27 -22.39 -1.11
C ALA A 35 -1.97 -21.65 -0.72
N GLN A 36 -1.19 -22.20 0.21
CA GLN A 36 0.06 -21.58 0.66
C GLN A 36 1.11 -21.53 -0.45
N GLY A 37 1.40 -22.67 -1.08
CA GLY A 37 2.39 -22.76 -2.16
C GLY A 37 1.97 -21.92 -3.36
N TRP A 38 0.70 -22.04 -3.75
CA TRP A 38 0.12 -21.34 -4.87
C TRP A 38 0.19 -19.81 -4.70
N LEU A 39 -0.21 -19.26 -3.54
CA LEU A 39 -0.04 -17.85 -3.26
C LEU A 39 1.42 -17.44 -3.24
N ASN A 40 2.28 -18.28 -2.64
CA ASN A 40 3.70 -18.00 -2.55
C ASN A 40 4.36 -17.85 -3.93
N ASP A 41 3.88 -18.57 -4.95
CA ASP A 41 4.37 -18.48 -6.33
C ASP A 41 3.82 -17.29 -7.12
N LEU A 42 2.79 -16.62 -6.64
CA LEU A 42 2.12 -15.53 -7.37
C LEU A 42 2.39 -14.15 -6.78
N VAL A 43 2.39 -14.01 -5.46
CA VAL A 43 2.47 -12.70 -4.78
C VAL A 43 3.85 -12.45 -4.20
N THR A 44 4.16 -11.21 -3.87
CA THR A 44 5.53 -10.80 -3.54
C THR A 44 5.99 -11.14 -2.13
N ALA A 45 5.10 -11.07 -1.13
CA ALA A 45 5.44 -11.44 0.25
C ALA A 45 5.53 -12.97 0.40
N SER A 46 6.32 -13.46 1.36
CA SER A 46 6.30 -14.86 1.73
C SER A 46 5.03 -15.22 2.49
N MET A 47 4.41 -16.33 2.11
CA MET A 47 3.29 -16.91 2.86
C MET A 47 3.77 -17.71 4.07
N GLU A 48 5.06 -18.08 4.08
CA GLU A 48 5.70 -18.71 5.21
C GLU A 48 5.99 -17.67 6.31
N GLY A 49 5.69 -17.99 7.53
CA GLY A 49 6.00 -17.12 8.67
C GLY A 49 5.02 -15.97 8.93
N ILE A 50 3.94 -15.80 8.15
CA ILE A 50 2.85 -14.92 8.55
C ILE A 50 2.23 -15.49 9.82
N ARG A 51 2.27 -14.71 10.92
CA ARG A 51 1.77 -15.13 12.22
C ARG A 51 0.29 -14.78 12.36
N ASP A 52 -0.39 -15.51 13.24
CA ASP A 52 -1.75 -15.14 13.63
C ASP A 52 -1.78 -13.70 14.16
N GLY A 53 -2.75 -12.93 13.70
CA GLY A 53 -2.87 -11.51 14.06
C GLY A 53 -1.99 -10.55 13.27
N GLU A 54 -1.18 -11.03 12.34
CA GLU A 54 -0.45 -10.18 11.38
C GLU A 54 -1.20 -10.05 10.05
N ALA A 55 -1.11 -8.86 9.45
CA ALA A 55 -1.54 -8.56 8.09
C ALA A 55 -0.34 -7.99 7.33
N VAL A 56 0.28 -8.81 6.47
CA VAL A 56 1.51 -8.45 5.75
C VAL A 56 1.16 -7.86 4.39
N ARG A 57 1.65 -6.65 4.09
CA ARG A 57 1.47 -6.03 2.76
C ARG A 57 2.16 -6.87 1.70
N SER A 58 1.46 -7.12 0.61
CA SER A 58 1.95 -7.87 -0.54
C SER A 58 1.41 -7.28 -1.83
N LEU A 59 2.09 -7.56 -2.92
CA LEU A 59 1.72 -7.10 -4.25
C LEU A 59 1.48 -8.30 -5.18
N LEU A 60 0.52 -8.16 -6.08
CA LEU A 60 0.46 -8.96 -7.30
C LEU A 60 1.07 -8.14 -8.42
N LEU A 61 2.05 -8.69 -9.11
CA LEU A 61 2.74 -8.02 -10.20
C LEU A 61 2.34 -8.60 -11.56
N SER A 62 2.57 -7.85 -12.62
CA SER A 62 2.59 -8.37 -13.98
C SER A 62 3.90 -9.13 -14.24
N PRO A 63 4.01 -9.91 -15.32
CA PRO A 63 5.28 -10.54 -15.73
C PRO A 63 6.41 -9.52 -15.93
N THR A 64 6.08 -8.26 -16.22
CA THR A 64 7.04 -7.16 -16.36
C THR A 64 7.32 -6.40 -15.06
N GLY A 65 6.86 -6.93 -13.92
CA GLY A 65 7.11 -6.37 -12.57
C GLY A 65 6.28 -5.14 -12.22
N ARG A 66 5.23 -4.81 -13.03
CA ARG A 66 4.32 -3.69 -12.75
C ARG A 66 3.27 -4.08 -11.73
N ILE A 67 2.88 -3.15 -10.86
CA ILE A 67 1.88 -3.40 -9.82
C ILE A 67 0.49 -3.60 -10.46
N ARG A 68 -0.17 -4.71 -10.13
CA ARG A 68 -1.53 -5.01 -10.54
C ARG A 68 -2.53 -4.93 -9.39
N ALA A 69 -2.09 -5.33 -8.20
CA ALA A 69 -2.86 -5.17 -6.96
C ALA A 69 -1.92 -4.96 -5.78
N ASP A 70 -2.42 -4.25 -4.77
CA ASP A 70 -1.77 -3.96 -3.49
C ASP A 70 -2.75 -4.33 -2.36
N PHE A 71 -2.37 -5.25 -1.50
CA PHE A 71 -3.25 -5.81 -0.48
C PHE A 71 -2.46 -6.32 0.71
N HIS A 72 -3.15 -6.61 1.79
CA HIS A 72 -2.56 -7.27 2.96
C HIS A 72 -3.01 -8.72 3.01
N VAL A 73 -2.08 -9.61 3.33
CA VAL A 73 -2.32 -11.04 3.51
C VAL A 73 -2.35 -11.36 5.00
N LEU A 74 -3.39 -12.05 5.42
CA LEU A 74 -3.60 -12.53 6.78
C LEU A 74 -3.75 -14.05 6.78
N ARG A 75 -3.41 -14.70 7.89
CA ARG A 75 -3.84 -16.08 8.12
C ARG A 75 -5.36 -16.13 8.35
N SER A 76 -6.03 -17.07 7.68
CA SER A 76 -7.41 -17.45 8.01
C SER A 76 -7.43 -18.43 9.18
N PRO A 77 -8.44 -18.40 10.04
CA PRO A 77 -8.68 -19.49 10.97
C PRO A 77 -8.81 -20.82 10.22
N GLY A 78 -7.97 -21.79 10.53
CA GLY A 78 -7.82 -23.02 9.75
C GLY A 78 -6.65 -22.95 8.77
N GLU A 79 -6.72 -23.73 7.69
CA GLU A 79 -5.69 -23.75 6.65
C GLU A 79 -6.10 -22.83 5.50
N GLY A 80 -5.52 -21.62 5.43
CA GLY A 80 -5.83 -20.68 4.36
C GLY A 80 -5.34 -19.26 4.63
N PHE A 81 -5.73 -18.34 3.74
CA PHE A 81 -5.35 -16.93 3.81
C PHE A 81 -6.55 -16.03 3.50
N LEU A 82 -6.48 -14.82 4.03
CA LEU A 82 -7.39 -13.73 3.70
C LEU A 82 -6.58 -12.62 3.02
N LEU A 83 -7.07 -12.14 1.87
CA LEU A 83 -6.48 -11.03 1.14
C LEU A 83 -7.37 -9.80 1.36
N LEU A 84 -6.86 -8.83 2.10
CA LEU A 84 -7.54 -7.57 2.40
C LEU A 84 -7.05 -6.49 1.44
N GLN A 85 -7.92 -6.08 0.50
CA GLN A 85 -7.62 -5.09 -0.53
C GLN A 85 -8.39 -3.80 -0.26
N GLY A 86 -7.68 -2.67 -0.27
CA GLY A 86 -8.27 -1.34 -0.11
C GLY A 86 -9.13 -0.92 -1.32
N PRO A 87 -10.05 0.04 -1.10
CA PRO A 87 -10.95 0.52 -2.14
C PRO A 87 -10.22 1.27 -3.26
N GLY A 88 -10.91 1.45 -4.41
CA GLY A 88 -10.45 2.30 -5.52
C GLY A 88 -9.41 1.65 -6.44
N GLN A 89 -8.98 0.41 -6.19
CA GLN A 89 -8.08 -0.28 -7.12
C GLN A 89 -8.80 -0.70 -8.41
N PRO A 90 -8.09 -0.75 -9.57
CA PRO A 90 -8.73 -1.00 -10.87
C PRO A 90 -9.44 -2.34 -10.97
N GLU A 91 -8.90 -3.36 -10.34
CA GLU A 91 -9.41 -4.73 -10.37
C GLU A 91 -9.34 -5.38 -8.98
N ALA A 92 -10.30 -6.23 -8.67
CA ALA A 92 -10.26 -7.05 -7.47
C ALA A 92 -9.13 -8.09 -7.57
N VAL A 93 -8.38 -8.30 -6.48
CA VAL A 93 -7.30 -9.28 -6.44
C VAL A 93 -7.79 -10.69 -6.77
N ALA A 94 -9.00 -11.06 -6.35
CA ALA A 94 -9.63 -12.34 -6.70
C ALA A 94 -9.76 -12.52 -8.21
N THR A 95 -10.22 -11.48 -8.93
CA THR A 95 -10.35 -11.51 -10.39
C THR A 95 -8.99 -11.72 -11.07
N LEU A 96 -7.96 -11.04 -10.59
CA LEU A 96 -6.61 -11.15 -11.12
C LEU A 96 -5.96 -12.52 -10.84
N LEU A 97 -6.31 -13.15 -9.73
CA LEU A 97 -5.77 -14.45 -9.32
C LEU A 97 -6.51 -15.64 -9.97
N THR A 98 -7.80 -15.51 -10.29
CA THR A 98 -8.63 -16.57 -10.86
C THR A 98 -7.98 -17.30 -12.06
N PRO A 99 -7.32 -16.63 -13.03
CA PRO A 99 -6.69 -17.33 -14.16
C PRO A 99 -5.56 -18.28 -13.78
N TYR A 100 -5.03 -18.18 -12.57
CA TYR A 100 -3.91 -19.00 -12.09
C TYR A 100 -4.35 -20.21 -11.25
N VAL A 101 -5.63 -20.37 -10.94
CA VAL A 101 -6.15 -21.51 -10.16
C VAL A 101 -5.89 -22.83 -10.89
N LEU A 102 -6.17 -22.87 -12.21
CA LEU A 102 -5.94 -24.02 -13.09
C LEU A 102 -6.28 -25.38 -12.45
N SER A 103 -5.24 -26.23 -12.25
CA SER A 103 -5.36 -27.58 -11.66
C SER A 103 -4.98 -27.64 -10.18
N SER A 104 -4.72 -26.51 -9.54
CA SER A 104 -4.40 -26.46 -8.10
C SER A 104 -5.65 -26.66 -7.26
N ASP A 105 -5.51 -27.33 -6.13
CA ASP A 105 -6.56 -27.40 -5.11
C ASP A 105 -6.64 -26.09 -4.34
N VAL A 106 -7.23 -25.07 -4.99
CA VAL A 106 -7.39 -23.72 -4.49
C VAL A 106 -8.78 -23.20 -4.81
N GLU A 107 -9.44 -22.66 -3.80
CA GLU A 107 -10.71 -21.97 -3.90
C GLU A 107 -10.54 -20.49 -3.52
N LEU A 108 -11.10 -19.59 -4.33
CA LEU A 108 -11.20 -18.16 -4.05
C LEU A 108 -12.65 -17.81 -3.75
N ALA A 109 -12.93 -17.29 -2.57
CA ALA A 109 -14.28 -16.90 -2.16
C ALA A 109 -14.27 -15.48 -1.57
N ALA A 110 -15.38 -14.75 -1.77
CA ALA A 110 -15.59 -13.51 -1.03
C ALA A 110 -15.80 -13.82 0.45
N ALA A 111 -15.13 -13.09 1.33
CA ALA A 111 -15.28 -13.21 2.77
C ALA A 111 -15.93 -11.96 3.36
N ASP A 112 -16.66 -12.17 4.47
CA ASP A 112 -17.28 -11.08 5.23
C ASP A 112 -16.23 -10.45 6.17
N PRO A 113 -15.97 -9.12 6.07
CA PRO A 113 -15.08 -8.42 6.97
C PRO A 113 -15.69 -8.16 8.36
N THR A 114 -16.96 -8.50 8.60
CA THR A 114 -17.63 -8.28 9.89
C THR A 114 -16.84 -8.89 11.04
N GLY A 115 -16.57 -8.08 12.07
CA GLY A 115 -15.79 -8.48 13.24
C GLY A 115 -14.28 -8.58 12.98
N LEU A 116 -13.78 -8.28 11.77
CA LEU A 116 -12.36 -8.12 11.51
C LEU A 116 -11.90 -6.74 11.97
N LEU A 117 -10.93 -6.70 12.86
CA LEU A 117 -10.33 -5.49 13.43
C LEU A 117 -8.94 -5.34 12.85
N VAL A 118 -8.75 -4.36 12.00
CA VAL A 118 -7.46 -4.08 11.35
C VAL A 118 -6.89 -2.78 11.92
N THR A 119 -5.69 -2.86 12.47
CA THR A 119 -4.96 -1.72 13.03
C THR A 119 -3.71 -1.47 12.18
N PRO A 120 -3.69 -0.38 11.41
CA PRO A 120 -2.51 0.04 10.67
C PRO A 120 -1.31 0.30 11.60
N ARG A 121 -0.12 0.04 11.07
CA ARG A 121 1.14 0.33 11.72
C ARG A 121 2.07 1.02 10.72
N PRO A 122 2.96 1.93 11.17
CA PRO A 122 4.03 2.39 10.31
C PRO A 122 4.87 1.20 9.86
N GLY A 123 4.90 0.96 8.56
CA GLY A 123 5.56 -0.20 7.97
C GLY A 123 4.62 -1.17 7.25
N PRO A 124 5.16 -2.25 6.73
CA PRO A 124 4.43 -3.13 5.82
C PRO A 124 3.57 -4.20 6.50
N ALA A 125 3.66 -4.36 7.80
CA ALA A 125 2.85 -5.31 8.54
C ALA A 125 1.91 -4.57 9.51
N TRP A 126 0.62 -4.83 9.36
CA TRP A 126 -0.44 -4.35 10.24
C TRP A 126 -0.84 -5.45 11.23
N THR A 127 -1.66 -5.12 12.21
CA THR A 127 -2.29 -6.15 13.06
C THR A 127 -3.73 -6.36 12.63
N ALA A 128 -4.18 -7.62 12.64
CA ALA A 128 -5.54 -7.97 12.28
C ALA A 128 -6.04 -9.10 13.19
N THR A 129 -7.15 -8.85 13.89
CA THR A 129 -7.77 -9.80 14.83
C THR A 129 -9.27 -9.83 14.60
N ARG A 130 -9.95 -10.86 15.11
CA ARG A 130 -11.42 -10.88 15.15
C ARG A 130 -11.91 -10.66 16.58
N GLY A 131 -12.98 -9.88 16.73
CA GLY A 131 -13.58 -9.66 18.04
C GLY A 131 -14.32 -8.32 18.18
N ASP A 132 -14.43 -7.89 19.42
CA ASP A 132 -15.00 -6.60 19.78
C ASP A 132 -13.89 -5.53 19.79
N PRO A 133 -14.08 -4.37 19.14
CA PRO A 133 -13.11 -3.28 19.13
C PRO A 133 -12.87 -2.66 20.52
N GLY A 134 -13.77 -2.87 21.49
CA GLY A 134 -13.65 -2.25 22.82
C GLY A 134 -13.56 -0.73 22.71
N ASP A 135 -12.52 -0.16 23.36
CA ASP A 135 -12.24 1.29 23.36
C ASP A 135 -11.41 1.78 22.14
N ALA A 136 -11.16 0.93 21.15
CA ALA A 136 -10.40 1.31 19.98
C ALA A 136 -11.15 2.39 19.16
N VAL A 137 -10.40 3.36 18.66
CA VAL A 137 -10.97 4.45 17.85
C VAL A 137 -11.20 3.94 16.42
N ARG A 138 -12.45 3.97 15.95
CA ARG A 138 -12.74 3.70 14.54
C ARG A 138 -12.26 4.85 13.67
N VAL A 139 -11.53 4.53 12.61
CA VAL A 139 -10.96 5.51 11.69
C VAL A 139 -11.44 5.27 10.27
N GLY A 140 -11.90 6.36 9.65
CA GLY A 140 -12.35 6.35 8.28
C GLY A 140 -11.22 6.64 7.28
N ALA A 141 -11.59 6.67 5.99
CA ALA A 141 -10.67 6.83 4.86
C ALA A 141 -9.80 8.09 4.96
N ASP A 142 -10.37 9.24 5.31
CA ASP A 142 -9.61 10.51 5.37
C ASP A 142 -8.52 10.49 6.44
N ALA A 143 -8.79 9.89 7.62
CA ALA A 143 -7.80 9.80 8.68
C ALA A 143 -6.67 8.82 8.32
N LEU A 144 -7.01 7.70 7.67
CA LEU A 144 -6.03 6.75 7.13
C LEU A 144 -5.18 7.41 6.03
N GLU A 145 -5.81 8.19 5.15
CA GLU A 145 -5.14 8.92 4.06
C GLU A 145 -4.14 9.94 4.61
N ALA A 146 -4.54 10.77 5.59
CA ALA A 146 -3.64 11.70 6.24
C ALA A 146 -2.47 10.99 6.93
N TRP A 147 -2.77 9.92 7.63
CA TRP A 147 -1.77 9.14 8.36
C TRP A 147 -0.74 8.51 7.40
N ARG A 148 -1.18 7.85 6.30
CA ARG A 148 -0.25 7.27 5.35
C ARG A 148 0.67 8.31 4.69
N ILE A 149 0.13 9.51 4.36
CA ILE A 149 0.91 10.61 3.80
C ILE A 149 1.94 11.11 4.82
N ARG A 150 1.54 11.28 6.09
CA ARG A 150 2.44 11.68 7.17
C ARG A 150 3.58 10.69 7.38
N HIS A 151 3.34 9.41 7.14
CA HIS A 151 4.34 8.34 7.24
C HIS A 151 5.03 7.99 5.92
N GLY A 152 4.78 8.71 4.83
CA GLY A 152 5.41 8.47 3.54
C GLY A 152 5.00 7.13 2.89
N ILE A 153 3.83 6.62 3.23
CA ILE A 153 3.32 5.34 2.70
C ILE A 153 2.58 5.60 1.40
N ALA A 154 3.16 5.22 0.28
CA ALA A 154 2.53 5.35 -1.03
C ALA A 154 1.31 4.45 -1.16
N GLY A 155 0.24 4.98 -1.77
CA GLY A 155 -1.00 4.26 -2.05
C GLY A 155 -1.13 3.87 -3.53
N PHE A 156 -1.66 2.67 -3.79
CA PHE A 156 -2.07 2.24 -5.12
C PHE A 156 -3.61 2.28 -5.20
N PRO A 157 -4.21 2.87 -6.25
CA PRO A 157 -3.61 3.36 -7.50
C PRO A 157 -3.32 4.87 -7.54
N ILE A 158 -3.24 5.56 -6.40
CA ILE A 158 -3.20 7.04 -6.34
C ILE A 158 -1.78 7.57 -6.59
N ASP A 159 -0.81 7.13 -5.79
CA ASP A 159 0.59 7.56 -5.90
C ASP A 159 1.38 6.67 -6.87
N LEU A 160 0.98 5.43 -6.97
CA LEU A 160 1.47 4.41 -7.89
C LEU A 160 0.34 4.03 -8.84
N ASP A 161 0.66 3.77 -10.09
CA ASP A 161 -0.30 3.34 -11.12
C ASP A 161 0.07 1.96 -11.67
N ALA A 162 -0.72 1.46 -12.64
CA ALA A 162 -0.48 0.15 -13.27
C ALA A 162 0.84 0.06 -14.06
N ASP A 163 1.51 1.19 -14.29
CA ASP A 163 2.84 1.25 -14.91
C ASP A 163 3.97 1.38 -13.89
N SER A 164 3.65 1.49 -12.60
CA SER A 164 4.63 1.68 -11.55
C SER A 164 5.29 0.37 -11.15
N LEU A 165 6.56 0.49 -10.75
CA LEU A 165 7.36 -0.58 -10.17
C LEU A 165 7.38 -0.44 -8.64
N PRO A 166 7.45 -1.53 -7.88
CA PRO A 166 7.54 -1.47 -6.41
C PRO A 166 8.66 -0.56 -5.89
N ALA A 167 9.81 -0.57 -6.55
CA ALA A 167 10.98 0.26 -6.20
C ALA A 167 10.71 1.77 -6.30
N GLU A 168 9.70 2.22 -7.04
CA GLU A 168 9.34 3.65 -7.11
C GLU A 168 8.88 4.22 -5.76
N ALA A 169 8.40 3.37 -4.85
CA ALA A 169 7.95 3.75 -3.52
C ALA A 169 8.64 2.97 -2.38
N GLY A 170 9.82 2.39 -2.66
CA GLY A 170 10.54 1.59 -1.66
C GLY A 170 9.83 0.29 -1.25
N LEU A 171 8.86 -0.17 -2.04
CA LEU A 171 8.12 -1.40 -1.76
C LEU A 171 8.87 -2.67 -2.19
N ASP A 172 10.06 -2.55 -2.73
CA ASP A 172 10.95 -3.65 -3.12
C ASP A 172 11.79 -4.20 -1.95
N ALA A 173 11.49 -3.78 -0.71
CA ALA A 173 12.10 -4.24 0.53
C ALA A 173 11.20 -5.25 1.25
N GLU A 174 11.83 -6.08 2.10
CA GLU A 174 11.13 -7.00 2.99
C GLU A 174 10.29 -6.24 4.04
N PRO A 175 9.17 -6.82 4.44
CA PRO A 175 8.58 -8.09 4.00
C PRO A 175 7.62 -7.97 2.80
N VAL A 176 7.46 -6.78 2.17
CA VAL A 176 6.56 -6.61 1.02
C VAL A 176 7.01 -7.47 -0.15
N ILE A 177 8.32 -7.52 -0.40
CA ILE A 177 8.94 -8.45 -1.35
C ILE A 177 9.95 -9.30 -0.62
N ASP A 178 9.63 -10.57 -0.43
CA ASP A 178 10.58 -11.54 0.09
C ASP A 178 11.56 -11.96 -1.01
N ARG A 179 12.83 -11.82 -0.73
CA ARG A 179 13.93 -12.12 -1.67
C ARG A 179 14.47 -13.53 -1.54
N THR A 180 14.10 -14.23 -0.49
CA THR A 180 14.60 -15.55 -0.12
C THR A 180 13.64 -16.67 -0.43
N LYS A 181 12.35 -16.34 -0.61
CA LYS A 181 11.35 -17.29 -1.05
C LYS A 181 11.60 -17.71 -2.51
N GLY A 182 10.93 -18.74 -2.98
CA GLY A 182 10.98 -19.22 -4.35
C GLY A 182 10.54 -18.18 -5.40
N CYS A 183 10.30 -18.63 -6.62
CA CYS A 183 9.86 -17.77 -7.71
C CYS A 183 8.47 -17.19 -7.42
N TYR A 184 8.22 -15.97 -7.90
CA TYR A 184 6.91 -15.34 -7.92
C TYR A 184 6.73 -14.53 -9.22
N LEU A 185 5.49 -14.18 -9.55
CA LEU A 185 5.18 -13.47 -10.79
C LEU A 185 5.86 -12.09 -10.84
N GLY A 186 6.63 -11.83 -11.90
CA GLY A 186 7.34 -10.56 -12.09
C GLY A 186 8.69 -10.42 -11.39
N GLN A 187 9.17 -11.44 -10.68
CA GLN A 187 10.43 -11.45 -9.92
C GLN A 187 11.64 -11.02 -10.75
N GLU A 188 11.76 -11.50 -11.99
CA GLU A 188 12.91 -11.18 -12.84
C GLU A 188 13.04 -9.67 -13.09
N SER A 189 11.91 -9.00 -13.34
CA SER A 189 11.87 -7.56 -13.56
C SER A 189 12.21 -6.76 -12.30
N VAL A 190 11.73 -7.20 -11.13
CA VAL A 190 12.09 -6.61 -9.83
C VAL A 190 13.60 -6.74 -9.59
N ALA A 191 14.16 -7.94 -9.80
CA ALA A 191 15.57 -8.19 -9.63
C ALA A 191 16.43 -7.34 -10.60
N ARG A 192 15.96 -7.17 -11.84
CA ARG A 192 16.65 -6.33 -12.85
C ARG A 192 16.74 -4.88 -12.40
N VAL A 193 15.64 -4.26 -11.94
CA VAL A 193 15.64 -2.86 -11.47
C VAL A 193 16.63 -2.68 -10.33
N ARG A 194 16.61 -3.57 -9.36
CA ARG A 194 17.54 -3.55 -8.23
C ARG A 194 19.00 -3.69 -8.67
N ASN A 195 19.29 -4.58 -9.61
CA ASN A 195 20.67 -4.83 -10.09
C ASN A 195 21.18 -3.72 -11.00
N LEU A 196 20.30 -3.00 -11.71
CA LEU A 196 20.65 -1.86 -12.57
C LEU A 196 20.75 -0.54 -11.79
N GLY A 197 20.37 -0.52 -10.51
CA GLY A 197 20.68 0.55 -9.58
C GLY A 197 19.47 1.39 -9.10
N HIS A 198 18.49 1.72 -9.92
CA HIS A 198 17.37 2.58 -9.50
C HIS A 198 16.15 2.53 -10.45
N PRO A 199 14.94 2.87 -9.94
CA PRO A 199 13.77 3.08 -10.76
C PRO A 199 13.88 4.40 -11.57
N VAL A 200 13.01 4.57 -12.55
CA VAL A 200 12.94 5.81 -13.36
C VAL A 200 12.31 6.96 -12.58
N ARG A 201 11.41 6.63 -11.69
CA ARG A 201 10.63 7.59 -10.87
C ARG A 201 10.69 7.21 -9.40
N LEU A 202 10.39 8.18 -8.54
CA LEU A 202 10.22 7.98 -7.10
C LEU A 202 8.94 8.64 -6.61
N VAL A 203 8.32 8.02 -5.62
CA VAL A 203 7.26 8.60 -4.80
C VAL A 203 7.88 9.05 -3.47
N LEU A 204 7.71 10.33 -3.14
CA LEU A 204 8.27 10.94 -1.93
C LEU A 204 7.16 11.64 -1.15
N ALA A 205 7.25 11.58 0.17
CA ALA A 205 6.46 12.43 1.05
C ALA A 205 7.09 13.80 1.16
N VAL A 206 6.28 14.84 1.02
CA VAL A 206 6.70 16.24 1.14
C VAL A 206 5.75 17.01 2.04
N ARG A 207 6.21 18.18 2.47
CA ARG A 207 5.42 19.18 3.17
C ARG A 207 5.54 20.52 2.46
N ALA A 208 4.47 21.32 2.45
CA ALA A 208 4.48 22.68 1.98
C ALA A 208 3.57 23.58 2.84
N ASP A 209 3.97 24.83 3.04
CA ASP A 209 3.16 25.84 3.72
C ASP A 209 2.20 26.55 2.76
N ALA A 210 1.70 25.80 1.77
CA ALA A 210 0.79 26.31 0.74
C ALA A 210 -0.21 25.22 0.35
N PRO A 211 -1.41 25.60 -0.16
CA PRO A 211 -2.37 24.62 -0.60
C PRO A 211 -1.85 23.87 -1.84
N LEU A 212 -1.71 22.57 -1.69
CA LEU A 212 -1.40 21.65 -2.78
C LEU A 212 -2.67 20.96 -3.27
N HIS A 213 -2.67 20.48 -4.50
CA HIS A 213 -3.72 19.63 -5.04
C HIS A 213 -3.12 18.56 -5.96
N PRO A 214 -3.76 17.41 -6.10
CA PRO A 214 -3.32 16.39 -7.04
C PRO A 214 -3.22 16.93 -8.46
N GLY A 215 -2.19 16.51 -9.20
CA GLY A 215 -1.88 16.99 -10.55
C GLY A 215 -1.05 18.27 -10.62
N LEU A 216 -0.82 18.97 -9.50
CA LEU A 216 0.05 20.15 -9.48
C LEU A 216 1.47 19.75 -9.89
N ALA A 217 2.06 20.53 -10.81
CA ALA A 217 3.43 20.27 -11.28
C ALA A 217 4.45 20.49 -10.15
N VAL A 218 5.38 19.57 -10.05
CA VAL A 218 6.57 19.65 -9.19
C VAL A 218 7.78 19.98 -10.07
N LEU A 219 8.51 20.99 -9.69
CA LEU A 219 9.68 21.51 -10.40
C LEU A 219 10.94 21.20 -9.63
N ALA A 220 12.01 20.89 -10.34
CA ALA A 220 13.38 20.86 -9.83
C ALA A 220 14.23 21.77 -10.75
N GLU A 221 14.99 22.68 -10.18
CA GLU A 221 15.82 23.64 -10.91
C GLU A 221 15.04 24.41 -12.01
N GLY A 222 13.74 24.69 -11.74
CA GLY A 222 12.84 25.40 -12.67
C GLY A 222 12.24 24.55 -13.80
N ALA A 223 12.63 23.30 -13.95
CA ALA A 223 12.07 22.36 -14.93
C ALA A 223 11.09 21.39 -14.27
N GLN A 224 10.04 20.98 -15.00
CA GLN A 224 9.07 20.02 -14.46
C GLN A 224 9.76 18.68 -14.20
N ALA A 225 9.74 18.26 -12.96
CA ALA A 225 10.31 17.01 -12.46
C ALA A 225 9.25 15.93 -12.20
N GLY A 226 8.01 16.33 -11.94
CA GLY A 226 6.94 15.40 -11.61
C GLY A 226 5.61 16.09 -11.29
N THR A 227 4.80 15.45 -10.47
CA THR A 227 3.49 15.94 -10.04
C THR A 227 3.17 15.55 -8.60
N VAL A 228 2.32 16.33 -7.95
CA VAL A 228 1.64 15.95 -6.70
C VAL A 228 0.63 14.85 -7.01
N THR A 229 0.64 13.75 -6.27
CA THR A 229 -0.25 12.60 -6.47
C THR A 229 -1.38 12.56 -5.46
N SER A 230 -1.08 12.78 -4.19
CA SER A 230 -2.08 12.90 -3.13
C SER A 230 -1.73 14.01 -2.16
N VAL A 231 -2.74 14.51 -1.46
CA VAL A 231 -2.60 15.58 -0.47
C VAL A 231 -3.30 15.20 0.82
N GLU A 232 -2.75 15.64 1.93
CA GLU A 232 -3.33 15.38 3.25
C GLU A 232 -4.72 16.01 3.36
N PRO A 233 -5.76 15.22 3.70
CA PRO A 233 -7.11 15.72 3.90
C PRO A 233 -7.21 16.81 4.99
N ALA A 234 -8.38 17.45 5.08
CA ALA A 234 -8.71 18.45 6.09
C ALA A 234 -7.74 19.65 6.16
N GLY A 235 -7.10 19.98 5.04
CA GLY A 235 -6.19 21.14 4.96
C GLY A 235 -4.85 20.92 5.66
N GLY A 236 -4.40 19.68 5.74
CA GLY A 236 -3.04 19.35 6.16
C GLY A 236 -1.98 19.85 5.18
N SER A 237 -0.74 19.91 5.62
CA SER A 237 0.40 20.42 4.83
C SER A 237 1.20 19.33 4.13
N GLY A 238 0.84 18.07 4.34
CA GLY A 238 1.51 16.90 3.75
C GLY A 238 0.99 16.56 2.36
N ALA A 239 1.86 16.03 1.51
CA ALA A 239 1.51 15.50 0.20
C ALA A 239 2.46 14.38 -0.20
N MET A 240 2.02 13.56 -1.17
CA MET A 240 2.90 12.66 -1.90
C MET A 240 3.17 13.26 -3.28
N VAL A 241 4.39 13.14 -3.74
CA VAL A 241 4.82 13.58 -5.08
C VAL A 241 5.49 12.43 -5.82
N ARG A 242 5.21 12.30 -7.10
CA ARG A 242 5.90 11.35 -7.97
C ARG A 242 6.81 12.13 -8.91
N ILE A 243 8.11 11.95 -8.79
CA ILE A 243 9.15 12.68 -9.51
C ILE A 243 10.08 11.74 -10.27
N ARG A 244 10.80 12.27 -11.26
CA ARG A 244 11.89 11.54 -11.89
C ARG A 244 13.02 11.29 -10.90
N TRP A 245 13.70 10.16 -11.05
CA TRP A 245 14.84 9.79 -10.20
C TRP A 245 15.97 10.82 -10.19
N ASP A 246 16.28 11.44 -11.33
CA ASP A 246 17.34 12.44 -11.45
C ASP A 246 17.09 13.73 -10.63
N ALA A 247 15.82 14.02 -10.29
CA ALA A 247 15.40 15.14 -9.46
C ALA A 247 15.39 14.84 -7.95
N ARG A 248 15.74 13.63 -7.54
CA ARG A 248 15.58 13.16 -6.15
C ARG A 248 16.43 13.93 -5.12
N GLU A 249 17.54 14.55 -5.50
CA GLU A 249 18.42 15.25 -4.58
C GLU A 249 18.34 16.78 -4.67
N GLY A 250 17.71 17.30 -5.74
CA GLY A 250 17.52 18.73 -5.95
C GLY A 250 16.44 19.34 -5.04
N ASP A 251 16.43 20.66 -4.91
CA ASP A 251 15.34 21.37 -4.27
C ASP A 251 14.09 21.25 -5.12
N LEU A 252 12.98 20.89 -4.46
CA LEU A 252 11.70 20.75 -5.10
C LEU A 252 10.80 21.96 -4.81
N THR A 253 10.10 22.42 -5.82
CA THR A 253 9.07 23.45 -5.67
C THR A 253 7.79 23.01 -6.36
N ALA A 254 6.65 23.40 -5.83
CA ALA A 254 5.38 23.26 -6.53
C ALA A 254 5.22 24.43 -7.53
N ALA A 255 4.43 24.23 -8.58
CA ALA A 255 4.04 25.32 -9.48
C ALA A 255 3.40 26.47 -8.67
N GLY A 256 3.91 27.67 -8.88
CA GLY A 256 3.60 28.84 -8.01
C GLY A 256 4.74 29.23 -7.07
N GLY A 257 5.85 28.48 -7.09
CA GLY A 257 7.07 28.83 -6.35
C GLY A 257 7.11 28.39 -4.88
N PHE A 258 6.18 27.51 -4.46
CA PHE A 258 6.15 27.00 -3.09
C PHE A 258 7.23 25.91 -2.89
N VAL A 259 8.05 26.05 -1.86
CA VAL A 259 9.06 25.06 -1.51
C VAL A 259 8.40 23.80 -0.98
N LEU A 260 8.89 22.64 -1.43
CA LEU A 260 8.48 21.32 -0.98
C LEU A 260 9.58 20.72 -0.09
N GLU A 261 9.35 20.67 1.19
CA GLU A 261 10.25 20.03 2.16
C GLU A 261 10.02 18.52 2.16
N ARG A 262 11.07 17.72 1.98
CA ARG A 262 10.99 16.26 2.10
C ARG A 262 10.80 15.86 3.56
N ARG A 263 10.02 14.81 3.78
CA ARG A 263 9.86 14.17 5.09
C ARG A 263 10.77 12.96 5.26
#